data_60efb13fdbef64ccb0cd7d52b03b354d
#
_entry.id   60efb13fdbef64ccb0cd7d52b03b354d
#
_cell.length_a   1.000
_cell.length_b   1.000
_cell.length_c   1.000
_cell.angle_alpha   90.00
_cell.angle_beta   90.00
_cell.angle_gamma   90.00
#
_symmetry.space_group_name_H-M   'P 1'
#
loop_
_entity.id
_entity.type
_entity.pdbx_description
1 polymer ?
#
loop_
_entity_poly.entity_id
_entity_poly.type
_entity_poly.pdbx_seq_one_letter_code
_entity_poly.pdbx_strand_id
1 'polypeptide(L)'
;LKRPRMRITPCPPVGELTFPEIPEFQSSVLPSGAELHVLRRESADLCMLTIVMPGGAPEADSPALSALRSILLREGTAAYSGERIADMLDYNGAWLKQSDNNHFTVVTVYCLSSRLDVILPLLRDIVFNPTFPEPAFLTRREALAKSIEISHKDVDFRSKCLSDALIMGSTHPMAVTDTAETIRAISREEIVDFHNRITSPSHIRIILAGGVTPEVIAKVADTFSRTSDAPSGSGDLNIVPFSPAPAGTYRSVTLPGATQSAVNI
;
A
#
# COMPACT_ATOMS: atom_id res chain seq x y z
N LEU A 1 37.94 46.78 0.50
CA LEU A 1 37.56 45.56 -0.23
C LEU A 1 36.12 45.75 -0.73
N LYS A 2 35.94 46.04 -2.03
CA LYS A 2 34.61 46.11 -2.69
C LYS A 2 34.08 44.68 -2.84
N ARG A 3 32.96 44.36 -2.21
CA ARG A 3 32.24 43.11 -2.42
C ARG A 3 31.84 42.98 -3.89
N PRO A 4 32.05 41.85 -4.55
CA PRO A 4 31.62 41.66 -5.93
C PRO A 4 30.07 41.75 -5.95
N ARG A 5 29.52 42.55 -6.86
CA ARG A 5 28.07 42.60 -7.11
C ARG A 5 27.64 41.26 -7.67
N MET A 6 26.80 40.55 -6.93
CA MET A 6 26.16 39.36 -7.42
C MET A 6 25.37 39.71 -8.71
N ARG A 7 25.70 39.06 -9.83
CA ARG A 7 24.87 39.14 -11.04
C ARG A 7 23.58 38.42 -10.78
N ILE A 8 22.51 39.13 -10.62
CA ILE A 8 21.17 38.55 -10.55
C ILE A 8 20.82 38.17 -11.98
N THR A 9 20.73 36.86 -12.26
CA THR A 9 20.23 36.36 -13.52
C THR A 9 18.72 36.72 -13.60
N PRO A 10 18.27 37.36 -14.69
CA PRO A 10 16.84 37.67 -14.82
C PRO A 10 16.02 36.36 -14.83
N CYS A 11 14.84 36.42 -14.21
CA CYS A 11 13.92 35.29 -14.24
C CYS A 11 13.59 34.92 -15.69
N PRO A 12 13.61 33.64 -16.07
CA PRO A 12 13.19 33.23 -17.40
C PRO A 12 11.74 33.66 -17.65
N PRO A 13 11.39 34.00 -18.91
CA PRO A 13 10.03 34.38 -19.25
C PRO A 13 9.07 33.24 -18.89
N VAL A 14 7.93 33.60 -18.34
CA VAL A 14 6.84 32.65 -18.09
C VAL A 14 6.26 32.25 -19.45
N GLY A 15 6.40 30.97 -19.82
CA GLY A 15 5.78 30.43 -21.04
C GLY A 15 4.27 30.29 -20.91
N GLU A 16 3.60 30.07 -22.01
CA GLU A 16 2.19 29.68 -22.00
C GLU A 16 1.99 28.35 -21.28
N LEU A 17 0.94 28.26 -20.47
CA LEU A 17 0.61 27.05 -19.73
C LEU A 17 0.05 26.02 -20.71
N THR A 18 0.87 25.01 -21.05
CA THR A 18 0.43 23.88 -21.85
C THR A 18 0.11 22.71 -20.93
N PHE A 19 -1.10 22.17 -21.01
CA PHE A 19 -1.44 20.94 -20.32
C PHE A 19 -0.84 19.75 -21.08
N PRO A 20 -0.05 18.88 -20.44
CA PRO A 20 0.45 17.68 -21.08
C PRO A 20 -0.71 16.75 -21.41
N GLU A 21 -0.68 16.13 -22.57
CA GLU A 21 -1.61 15.04 -22.90
C GLU A 21 -1.38 13.88 -21.92
N ILE A 22 -2.47 13.39 -21.33
CA ILE A 22 -2.42 12.20 -20.49
C ILE A 22 -2.25 11.00 -21.42
N PRO A 23 -1.15 10.23 -21.31
CA PRO A 23 -0.93 9.10 -22.20
C PRO A 23 -1.98 8.01 -21.98
N GLU A 24 -2.44 7.41 -23.07
CA GLU A 24 -3.35 6.28 -23.03
C GLU A 24 -2.63 5.03 -22.52
N PHE A 25 -3.33 4.23 -21.71
CA PHE A 25 -2.86 2.93 -21.25
C PHE A 25 -3.65 1.81 -21.92
N GLN A 26 -2.98 0.67 -22.12
CA GLN A 26 -3.59 -0.54 -22.64
C GLN A 26 -4.08 -1.41 -21.50
N SER A 27 -5.32 -1.91 -21.59
CA SER A 27 -5.91 -2.80 -20.59
C SER A 27 -6.22 -4.16 -21.19
N SER A 28 -5.98 -5.21 -20.42
CA SER A 28 -6.35 -6.59 -20.75
C SER A 28 -6.71 -7.36 -19.48
N VAL A 29 -7.52 -8.40 -19.65
CA VAL A 29 -7.84 -9.35 -18.59
C VAL A 29 -7.04 -10.62 -18.83
N LEU A 30 -6.31 -11.06 -17.82
CA LEU A 30 -5.48 -12.27 -17.88
C LEU A 30 -6.35 -13.53 -17.70
N PRO A 31 -5.86 -14.72 -18.09
CA PRO A 31 -6.55 -16.00 -17.84
C PRO A 31 -6.90 -16.27 -16.37
N SER A 32 -6.14 -15.70 -15.43
CA SER A 32 -6.44 -15.73 -13.99
C SER A 32 -7.61 -14.84 -13.56
N GLY A 33 -8.13 -13.97 -14.45
CA GLY A 33 -9.09 -12.92 -14.12
C GLY A 33 -8.45 -11.59 -13.70
N ALA A 34 -7.12 -11.55 -13.46
CA ALA A 34 -6.42 -10.31 -13.13
C ALA A 34 -6.53 -9.27 -14.24
N GLU A 35 -6.68 -8.00 -13.88
CA GLU A 35 -6.63 -6.90 -14.82
C GLU A 35 -5.17 -6.42 -14.98
N LEU A 36 -4.68 -6.36 -16.23
CA LEU A 36 -3.36 -5.82 -16.55
C LEU A 36 -3.49 -4.51 -17.31
N HIS A 37 -2.95 -3.43 -16.73
CA HIS A 37 -2.89 -2.09 -17.33
C HIS A 37 -1.45 -1.76 -17.65
N VAL A 38 -1.16 -1.38 -18.90
CA VAL A 38 0.20 -1.12 -19.38
C VAL A 38 0.32 0.30 -19.92
N LEU A 39 1.29 1.05 -19.39
CA LEU A 39 1.69 2.36 -19.86
C LEU A 39 3.15 2.32 -20.35
N ARG A 40 3.35 2.24 -21.66
CA ARG A 40 4.68 2.17 -22.26
C ARG A 40 5.31 3.55 -22.40
N ARG A 41 6.62 3.62 -22.06
CA ARG A 41 7.47 4.79 -22.31
C ARG A 41 8.82 4.32 -22.87
N GLU A 42 8.96 4.35 -24.19
CA GLU A 42 10.10 3.75 -24.91
C GLU A 42 11.47 4.33 -24.53
N SER A 43 11.51 5.57 -24.02
CA SER A 43 12.76 6.24 -23.64
C SER A 43 13.22 5.95 -22.20
N ALA A 44 12.55 5.06 -21.46
CA ALA A 44 12.89 4.76 -20.08
C ALA A 44 13.54 3.37 -19.96
N ASP A 45 14.61 3.26 -19.16
CA ASP A 45 15.22 1.98 -18.80
C ASP A 45 14.62 1.39 -17.50
N LEU A 46 13.81 2.18 -16.81
CA LEU A 46 13.15 1.83 -15.57
C LEU A 46 11.72 1.40 -15.83
N CYS A 47 11.26 0.42 -15.06
CA CYS A 47 9.87 0.06 -15.00
C CYS A 47 9.34 0.11 -13.56
N MET A 48 8.06 0.38 -13.45
CA MET A 48 7.26 0.29 -12.23
C MET A 48 6.22 -0.81 -12.44
N LEU A 49 6.18 -1.76 -11.53
CA LEU A 49 5.13 -2.78 -11.48
C LEU A 49 4.40 -2.65 -10.16
N THR A 50 3.12 -2.31 -10.22
CA THR A 50 2.24 -2.16 -9.05
C THR A 50 1.17 -3.23 -9.07
N ILE A 51 1.00 -3.89 -7.94
CA ILE A 51 -0.10 -4.83 -7.70
C ILE A 51 -1.02 -4.21 -6.67
N VAL A 52 -2.27 -4.04 -7.02
CA VAL A 52 -3.35 -3.60 -6.15
C VAL A 52 -4.23 -4.80 -5.85
N MET A 53 -4.39 -5.13 -4.59
CA MET A 53 -5.20 -6.24 -4.14
C MET A 53 -6.18 -5.80 -3.05
N PRO A 54 -7.35 -6.41 -2.93
CA PRO A 54 -8.25 -6.18 -1.80
C PRO A 54 -7.58 -6.46 -0.45
N GLY A 55 -8.07 -5.87 0.61
CA GLY A 55 -7.60 -6.16 1.97
C GLY A 55 -7.25 -4.92 2.77
N GLY A 56 -8.14 -3.94 2.78
CA GLY A 56 -8.07 -2.80 3.67
C GLY A 56 -8.87 -3.00 4.97
N ALA A 57 -9.09 -1.92 5.71
CA ALA A 57 -9.80 -1.95 7.00
C ALA A 57 -11.24 -2.48 6.92
N PRO A 58 -12.04 -2.18 5.87
CA PRO A 58 -13.39 -2.71 5.77
C PRO A 58 -13.46 -4.23 5.53
N GLU A 59 -12.42 -4.82 4.94
CA GLU A 59 -12.32 -6.24 4.67
C GLU A 59 -11.74 -7.02 5.85
N ALA A 60 -11.06 -6.31 6.76
CA ALA A 60 -10.46 -6.84 7.97
C ALA A 60 -11.37 -6.59 9.18
N ASP A 61 -11.20 -7.39 10.24
CA ASP A 61 -11.93 -7.18 11.51
C ASP A 61 -11.40 -5.96 12.28
N SER A 62 -10.17 -5.51 11.95
CA SER A 62 -9.57 -4.27 12.45
C SER A 62 -8.63 -3.62 11.44
N PRO A 63 -8.46 -2.28 11.48
CA PRO A 63 -7.44 -1.60 10.65
C PRO A 63 -6.03 -2.12 10.88
N ALA A 64 -5.69 -2.50 12.10
CA ALA A 64 -4.38 -3.03 12.45
C ALA A 64 -4.11 -4.41 11.83
N LEU A 65 -5.13 -5.25 11.65
CA LEU A 65 -5.00 -6.54 10.98
C LEU A 65 -4.59 -6.35 9.51
N SER A 66 -5.23 -5.42 8.81
CA SER A 66 -4.87 -5.04 7.43
C SER A 66 -3.44 -4.49 7.35
N ALA A 67 -3.10 -3.55 8.23
CA ALA A 67 -1.77 -2.95 8.28
C ALA A 67 -0.67 -3.99 8.56
N LEU A 68 -0.87 -4.89 9.53
CA LEU A 68 0.07 -5.97 9.85
C LEU A 68 0.24 -6.93 8.67
N ARG A 69 -0.86 -7.35 8.02
CA ARG A 69 -0.78 -8.17 6.82
C ARG A 69 0.08 -7.49 5.76
N SER A 70 -0.20 -6.22 5.46
CA SER A 70 0.55 -5.45 4.46
C SER A 70 2.05 -5.40 4.76
N ILE A 71 2.44 -5.05 5.98
CA ILE A 71 3.83 -4.94 6.40
C ILE A 71 4.55 -6.29 6.32
N LEU A 72 3.86 -7.38 6.65
CA LEU A 72 4.43 -8.72 6.78
C LEU A 72 4.58 -9.46 5.45
N LEU A 73 3.98 -9.02 4.36
CA LEU A 73 4.06 -9.69 3.05
C LEU A 73 5.51 -9.97 2.61
N ARG A 74 6.43 -9.07 2.88
CA ARG A 74 7.85 -9.20 2.47
C ARG A 74 8.75 -9.82 3.52
N GLU A 75 8.25 -10.18 4.69
CA GLU A 75 9.07 -10.71 5.79
C GLU A 75 9.41 -12.20 5.61
N GLY A 76 8.82 -12.86 4.61
CA GLY A 76 9.14 -14.22 4.20
C GLY A 76 8.08 -14.79 3.28
N THR A 77 8.52 -15.64 2.36
CA THR A 77 7.66 -16.42 1.46
C THR A 77 7.97 -17.90 1.62
N ALA A 78 7.21 -18.75 0.92
CA ALA A 78 7.49 -20.20 0.90
C ALA A 78 8.91 -20.51 0.38
N ALA A 79 9.45 -19.69 -0.53
CA ALA A 79 10.75 -19.91 -1.16
C ALA A 79 11.90 -19.15 -0.49
N TYR A 80 11.64 -18.00 0.16
CA TYR A 80 12.68 -17.07 0.60
C TYR A 80 12.39 -16.49 1.99
N SER A 81 13.43 -16.37 2.83
CA SER A 81 13.36 -15.56 4.06
C SER A 81 13.29 -14.07 3.74
N GLY A 82 12.82 -13.26 4.68
CA GLY A 82 12.76 -11.78 4.53
C GLY A 82 14.13 -11.16 4.25
N GLU A 83 15.19 -11.66 4.89
CA GLU A 83 16.58 -11.25 4.63
C GLU A 83 16.97 -11.55 3.18
N ARG A 84 16.67 -12.76 2.69
CA ARG A 84 16.96 -13.14 1.30
C ARG A 84 16.16 -12.31 0.29
N ILE A 85 14.93 -11.97 0.62
CA ILE A 85 14.10 -11.06 -0.20
C ILE A 85 14.77 -9.68 -0.30
N ALA A 86 15.23 -9.12 0.83
CA ALA A 86 15.92 -7.84 0.84
C ALA A 86 17.22 -7.89 0.00
N ASP A 87 18.05 -8.90 0.20
CA ASP A 87 19.29 -9.09 -0.58
C ASP A 87 19.02 -9.18 -2.08
N MET A 88 17.98 -9.92 -2.49
CA MET A 88 17.63 -10.07 -3.90
C MET A 88 17.17 -8.74 -4.52
N LEU A 89 16.40 -7.95 -3.79
CA LEU A 89 15.96 -6.62 -4.23
C LEU A 89 17.17 -5.68 -4.37
N ASP A 90 18.01 -5.60 -3.33
CA ASP A 90 19.17 -4.70 -3.31
C ASP A 90 20.20 -5.08 -4.40
N TYR A 91 20.50 -6.37 -4.55
CA TYR A 91 21.43 -6.85 -5.60
C TYR A 91 20.96 -6.52 -7.02
N ASN A 92 19.64 -6.49 -7.25
CA ASN A 92 19.06 -6.16 -8.54
C ASN A 92 18.73 -4.67 -8.70
N GLY A 93 19.06 -3.82 -7.72
CA GLY A 93 18.74 -2.40 -7.74
C GLY A 93 17.22 -2.16 -7.77
N ALA A 94 16.45 -3.06 -7.18
CA ALA A 94 15.01 -2.97 -7.11
C ALA A 94 14.56 -2.37 -5.78
N TRP A 95 13.56 -1.50 -5.83
CA TRP A 95 12.95 -0.93 -4.64
C TRP A 95 11.50 -1.35 -4.53
N LEU A 96 11.17 -2.03 -3.43
CA LEU A 96 9.83 -2.49 -3.11
C LEU A 96 9.18 -1.55 -2.08
N LYS A 97 8.03 -1.01 -2.44
CA LYS A 97 7.17 -0.22 -1.56
C LYS A 97 5.86 -0.98 -1.30
N GLN A 98 5.45 -1.01 -0.06
CA GLN A 98 4.14 -1.53 0.36
C GLN A 98 3.36 -0.43 1.06
N SER A 99 2.08 -0.39 0.83
CA SER A 99 1.14 0.50 1.52
C SER A 99 -0.23 -0.15 1.56
N ASP A 100 -0.94 0.10 2.61
CA ASP A 100 -2.36 -0.17 2.71
C ASP A 100 -3.13 1.15 2.65
N ASN A 101 -4.32 1.09 2.15
CA ASN A 101 -5.30 2.17 2.17
C ASN A 101 -6.65 1.58 2.57
N ASN A 102 -7.70 2.38 2.51
CA ASN A 102 -9.00 2.02 3.02
C ASN A 102 -9.53 0.65 2.56
N HIS A 103 -9.33 0.27 1.29
CA HIS A 103 -9.84 -0.99 0.72
C HIS A 103 -8.75 -1.89 0.14
N PHE A 104 -7.54 -1.36 -0.08
CA PHE A 104 -6.54 -2.05 -0.87
C PHE A 104 -5.18 -2.12 -0.18
N THR A 105 -4.51 -3.24 -0.35
CA THR A 105 -3.07 -3.35 -0.17
C THR A 105 -2.40 -3.14 -1.52
N VAL A 106 -1.40 -2.28 -1.57
CA VAL A 106 -0.66 -1.93 -2.78
C VAL A 106 0.80 -2.32 -2.61
N VAL A 107 1.29 -3.14 -3.53
CA VAL A 107 2.70 -3.54 -3.59
C VAL A 107 3.29 -3.01 -4.90
N THR A 108 4.27 -2.14 -4.79
CA THR A 108 4.93 -1.53 -5.95
C THR A 108 6.41 -1.86 -5.95
N VAL A 109 6.93 -2.32 -7.07
CA VAL A 109 8.35 -2.47 -7.30
C VAL A 109 8.82 -1.55 -8.40
N TYR A 110 9.97 -0.91 -8.18
CA TYR A 110 10.70 -0.14 -9.17
C TYR A 110 12.00 -0.87 -9.45
N CYS A 111 12.29 -1.14 -10.71
CA CYS A 111 13.56 -1.77 -11.11
C CYS A 111 13.93 -1.41 -12.56
N LEU A 112 15.14 -1.77 -12.93
CA LEU A 112 15.51 -1.77 -14.36
C LEU A 112 14.65 -2.81 -15.10
N SER A 113 14.17 -2.46 -16.29
CA SER A 113 13.37 -3.36 -17.13
C SER A 113 14.09 -4.68 -17.43
N SER A 114 15.41 -4.64 -17.56
CA SER A 114 16.28 -5.81 -17.75
C SER A 114 16.39 -6.73 -16.53
N ARG A 115 15.96 -6.27 -15.34
CA ARG A 115 15.99 -7.04 -14.09
C ARG A 115 14.62 -7.58 -13.67
N LEU A 116 13.58 -7.20 -14.38
CA LEU A 116 12.22 -7.58 -14.04
C LEU A 116 12.03 -9.11 -14.03
N ASP A 117 12.72 -9.84 -14.90
CA ASP A 117 12.66 -11.31 -14.96
C ASP A 117 13.03 -11.99 -13.63
N VAL A 118 13.98 -11.42 -12.90
CA VAL A 118 14.41 -11.94 -11.58
C VAL A 118 13.42 -11.54 -10.49
N ILE A 119 12.81 -10.37 -10.64
CA ILE A 119 11.92 -9.77 -9.63
C ILE A 119 10.49 -10.32 -9.73
N LEU A 120 10.02 -10.68 -10.92
CA LEU A 120 8.64 -11.15 -11.14
C LEU A 120 8.26 -12.38 -10.29
N PRO A 121 9.04 -13.46 -10.26
CA PRO A 121 8.73 -14.63 -9.43
C PRO A 121 8.70 -14.27 -7.94
N LEU A 122 9.67 -13.45 -7.50
CA LEU A 122 9.74 -12.97 -6.12
C LEU A 122 8.51 -12.15 -5.74
N LEU A 123 8.10 -11.21 -6.61
CA LEU A 123 6.94 -10.36 -6.36
C LEU A 123 5.65 -11.17 -6.30
N ARG A 124 5.50 -12.15 -7.21
CA ARG A 124 4.37 -13.06 -7.20
C ARG A 124 4.31 -13.86 -5.89
N ASP A 125 5.45 -14.33 -5.42
CA ASP A 125 5.55 -15.11 -4.19
C ASP A 125 5.24 -14.27 -2.95
N ILE A 126 5.70 -13.01 -2.91
CA ILE A 126 5.34 -12.03 -1.87
C ILE A 126 3.83 -11.79 -1.81
N VAL A 127 3.17 -11.75 -2.98
CA VAL A 127 1.74 -11.45 -3.07
C VAL A 127 0.87 -12.64 -2.72
N PHE A 128 1.23 -13.86 -3.17
CA PHE A 128 0.36 -15.02 -3.06
C PHE A 128 0.80 -16.04 -2.00
N ASN A 129 2.09 -16.11 -1.69
CA ASN A 129 2.65 -17.15 -0.83
C ASN A 129 3.48 -16.61 0.36
N PRO A 130 3.04 -15.50 1.03
CA PRO A 130 3.74 -15.02 2.22
C PRO A 130 3.57 -16.02 3.35
N THR A 131 4.63 -16.24 4.16
CA THR A 131 4.60 -17.18 5.29
C THR A 131 4.33 -16.52 6.62
N PHE A 132 4.39 -15.19 6.68
CA PHE A 132 4.21 -14.42 7.93
C PHE A 132 5.01 -15.01 9.10
N PRO A 133 6.37 -15.03 9.04
CA PRO A 133 7.19 -15.69 10.04
C PRO A 133 6.93 -15.17 11.45
N GLU A 134 6.78 -16.06 12.42
CA GLU A 134 6.43 -15.72 13.81
C GLU A 134 7.34 -14.65 14.43
N PRO A 135 8.69 -14.71 14.30
CA PRO A 135 9.57 -13.67 14.88
C PRO A 135 9.33 -12.28 14.27
N ALA A 136 9.09 -12.23 12.95
CA ALA A 136 8.77 -10.97 12.25
C ALA A 136 7.40 -10.46 12.68
N PHE A 137 6.40 -11.34 12.76
CA PHE A 137 5.06 -11.01 13.24
C PHE A 137 5.10 -10.38 14.64
N LEU A 138 5.74 -11.03 15.61
CA LEU A 138 5.84 -10.51 16.99
C LEU A 138 6.51 -9.13 17.03
N THR A 139 7.59 -8.96 16.26
CA THR A 139 8.32 -7.69 16.17
C THR A 139 7.47 -6.58 15.57
N ARG A 140 6.79 -6.86 14.43
CA ARG A 140 5.96 -5.86 13.72
C ARG A 140 4.71 -5.51 14.51
N ARG A 141 4.07 -6.48 15.15
CA ARG A 141 2.91 -6.27 16.02
C ARG A 141 3.24 -5.35 17.18
N GLU A 142 4.34 -5.60 17.90
CA GLU A 142 4.74 -4.73 19.02
C GLU A 142 5.17 -3.34 18.55
N ALA A 143 5.85 -3.23 17.40
CA ALA A 143 6.18 -1.93 16.81
C ALA A 143 4.93 -1.13 16.45
N LEU A 144 3.92 -1.77 15.87
CA LEU A 144 2.64 -1.12 15.55
C LEU A 144 1.89 -0.70 16.82
N ALA A 145 1.84 -1.57 17.84
CA ALA A 145 1.21 -1.25 19.13
C ALA A 145 1.85 -0.02 19.80
N LYS A 146 3.19 0.05 19.80
CA LYS A 146 3.90 1.23 20.32
C LYS A 146 3.66 2.49 19.49
N SER A 147 3.59 2.35 18.17
CA SER A 147 3.30 3.47 17.27
C SER A 147 1.92 4.05 17.55
N ILE A 148 0.90 3.23 17.74
CA ILE A 148 -0.45 3.71 18.04
C ILE A 148 -0.55 4.35 19.44
N GLU A 149 0.18 3.85 20.43
CA GLU A 149 0.28 4.48 21.76
C GLU A 149 0.83 5.91 21.67
N ILE A 150 1.82 6.13 20.80
CA ILE A 150 2.39 7.46 20.55
C ILE A 150 1.37 8.32 19.80
N SER A 151 0.76 7.81 18.74
CA SER A 151 -0.22 8.54 17.92
C SER A 151 -1.41 8.99 18.76
N HIS A 152 -1.87 8.20 19.73
CA HIS A 152 -2.97 8.61 20.64
C HIS A 152 -2.63 9.80 21.55
N LYS A 153 -1.35 10.17 21.68
CA LYS A 153 -0.90 11.36 22.43
C LYS A 153 -0.77 12.60 21.54
N ASP A 154 -0.91 12.44 20.24
CA ASP A 154 -0.83 13.49 19.25
C ASP A 154 -2.21 14.14 19.03
N VAL A 155 -2.28 15.47 19.05
CA VAL A 155 -3.53 16.23 18.95
C VAL A 155 -4.13 16.18 17.55
N ASP A 156 -3.29 16.15 16.50
CA ASP A 156 -3.75 16.08 15.11
C ASP A 156 -4.36 14.71 14.83
N PHE A 157 -3.69 13.63 15.28
CA PHE A 157 -4.21 12.29 15.17
C PHE A 157 -5.56 12.12 15.88
N ARG A 158 -5.70 12.65 17.12
CA ARG A 158 -6.95 12.56 17.86
C ARG A 158 -8.06 13.39 17.22
N SER A 159 -7.74 14.57 16.72
CA SER A 159 -8.68 15.41 15.99
C SER A 159 -9.18 14.72 14.72
N LYS A 160 -8.26 14.08 13.95
CA LYS A 160 -8.61 13.27 12.79
C LYS A 160 -9.55 12.13 13.13
N CYS A 161 -9.26 11.34 14.18
CA CYS A 161 -10.14 10.25 14.61
C CYS A 161 -11.56 10.71 14.94
N LEU A 162 -11.70 11.89 15.60
CA LEU A 162 -13.01 12.48 15.90
C LEU A 162 -13.73 12.91 14.62
N SER A 163 -13.01 13.52 13.68
CA SER A 163 -13.55 13.93 12.38
C SER A 163 -14.02 12.71 11.56
N ASP A 164 -13.21 11.68 11.45
CA ASP A 164 -13.54 10.45 10.74
C ASP A 164 -14.80 9.80 11.32
N ALA A 165 -14.91 9.74 12.66
CA ALA A 165 -16.11 9.24 13.34
C ALA A 165 -17.36 10.08 13.13
N LEU A 166 -17.23 11.40 12.92
CA LEU A 166 -18.36 12.28 12.60
C LEU A 166 -18.79 12.13 11.13
N ILE A 167 -17.86 11.94 10.22
CA ILE A 167 -18.11 11.85 8.77
C ILE A 167 -18.63 10.47 8.40
N MET A 168 -17.98 9.41 8.88
CA MET A 168 -18.27 8.05 8.45
C MET A 168 -19.20 7.30 9.41
N GLY A 169 -19.30 7.74 10.64
CA GLY A 169 -19.96 7.03 11.75
C GLY A 169 -18.93 6.34 12.65
N SER A 170 -19.17 6.35 13.95
CA SER A 170 -18.20 5.86 14.96
C SER A 170 -17.94 4.35 14.92
N THR A 171 -18.79 3.60 14.26
CA THR A 171 -18.65 2.13 14.08
C THR A 171 -18.19 1.76 12.66
N HIS A 172 -18.00 2.74 11.78
CA HIS A 172 -17.54 2.46 10.43
C HIS A 172 -16.09 1.94 10.46
N PRO A 173 -15.74 0.85 9.73
CA PRO A 173 -14.41 0.25 9.78
C PRO A 173 -13.25 1.23 9.52
N MET A 174 -13.44 2.22 8.64
CA MET A 174 -12.43 3.25 8.35
C MET A 174 -12.37 4.37 9.40
N ALA A 175 -13.32 4.44 10.36
CA ALA A 175 -13.32 5.41 11.44
C ALA A 175 -12.91 4.80 12.78
N VAL A 176 -12.92 3.47 12.88
CA VAL A 176 -12.45 2.76 14.06
C VAL A 176 -10.93 2.88 14.16
N THR A 177 -10.44 3.11 15.36
CA THR A 177 -9.00 3.16 15.64
C THR A 177 -8.67 2.09 16.67
N ASP A 178 -7.70 1.25 16.34
CA ASP A 178 -7.21 0.22 17.26
C ASP A 178 -6.50 0.85 18.46
N THR A 179 -6.48 0.13 19.56
CA THR A 179 -5.63 0.40 20.72
C THR A 179 -4.42 -0.52 20.72
N ALA A 180 -3.43 -0.21 21.53
CA ALA A 180 -2.27 -1.09 21.66
C ALA A 180 -2.66 -2.49 22.19
N GLU A 181 -3.68 -2.57 23.05
CA GLU A 181 -4.20 -3.84 23.57
C GLU A 181 -4.84 -4.67 22.47
N THR A 182 -5.71 -4.05 21.62
CA THR A 182 -6.34 -4.77 20.51
C THR A 182 -5.30 -5.24 19.50
N ILE A 183 -4.28 -4.42 19.21
CA ILE A 183 -3.19 -4.80 18.32
C ILE A 183 -2.38 -5.99 18.88
N ARG A 184 -2.04 -5.96 20.18
CA ARG A 184 -1.32 -7.08 20.84
C ARG A 184 -2.14 -8.36 20.92
N ALA A 185 -3.47 -8.27 20.88
CA ALA A 185 -4.36 -9.43 20.85
C ALA A 185 -4.41 -10.13 19.49
N ILE A 186 -4.02 -9.45 18.40
CA ILE A 186 -4.00 -10.06 17.06
C ILE A 186 -3.03 -11.24 17.04
N SER A 187 -3.51 -12.39 16.59
CA SER A 187 -2.71 -13.59 16.39
C SER A 187 -2.14 -13.66 14.96
N ARG A 188 -1.11 -14.48 14.77
CA ARG A 188 -0.56 -14.73 13.45
C ARG A 188 -1.56 -15.47 12.55
N GLU A 189 -2.33 -16.37 13.14
CA GLU A 189 -3.37 -17.16 12.47
C GLU A 189 -4.43 -16.26 11.84
N GLU A 190 -4.87 -15.21 12.54
CA GLU A 190 -5.83 -14.24 11.99
C GLU A 190 -5.28 -13.53 10.75
N ILE A 191 -3.96 -13.25 10.69
CA ILE A 191 -3.33 -12.66 9.50
C ILE A 191 -3.32 -13.66 8.34
N VAL A 192 -2.98 -14.92 8.60
CA VAL A 192 -2.98 -15.98 7.59
C VAL A 192 -4.38 -16.20 7.03
N ASP A 193 -5.37 -16.31 7.91
CA ASP A 193 -6.77 -16.52 7.54
C ASP A 193 -7.32 -15.33 6.74
N PHE A 194 -7.02 -14.10 7.18
CA PHE A 194 -7.39 -12.90 6.46
C PHE A 194 -6.76 -12.85 5.07
N HIS A 195 -5.45 -13.15 4.97
CA HIS A 195 -4.76 -13.18 3.68
C HIS A 195 -5.39 -14.19 2.73
N ASN A 196 -5.62 -15.41 3.18
CA ASN A 196 -6.22 -16.48 2.36
C ASN A 196 -7.68 -16.18 1.97
N ARG A 197 -8.43 -15.55 2.85
CA ARG A 197 -9.83 -15.18 2.63
C ARG A 197 -10.00 -14.10 1.56
N ILE A 198 -9.10 -13.11 1.55
CA ILE A 198 -9.26 -11.92 0.71
C ILE A 198 -8.42 -11.96 -0.57
N THR A 199 -7.34 -12.74 -0.61
CA THR A 199 -6.43 -12.74 -1.75
C THR A 199 -6.90 -13.73 -2.81
N SER A 200 -7.03 -13.24 -4.04
CA SER A 200 -7.34 -14.06 -5.21
C SER A 200 -6.70 -13.45 -6.46
N PRO A 201 -6.12 -14.26 -7.36
CA PRO A 201 -5.59 -13.75 -8.63
C PRO A 201 -6.61 -12.97 -9.46
N SER A 202 -7.90 -13.36 -9.42
CA SER A 202 -8.96 -12.72 -10.20
C SER A 202 -9.34 -11.32 -9.71
N HIS A 203 -8.93 -10.94 -8.50
CA HIS A 203 -9.29 -9.65 -7.88
C HIS A 203 -8.09 -8.70 -7.75
N ILE A 204 -6.96 -9.03 -8.39
CA ILE A 204 -5.83 -8.10 -8.42
C ILE A 204 -5.85 -7.24 -9.69
N ARG A 205 -5.34 -6.03 -9.55
CA ARG A 205 -5.01 -5.15 -10.67
C ARG A 205 -3.51 -4.97 -10.74
N ILE A 206 -2.98 -5.12 -11.94
CA ILE A 206 -1.56 -5.04 -12.22
C ILE A 206 -1.34 -3.82 -13.09
N ILE A 207 -0.51 -2.88 -12.64
CA ILE A 207 -0.16 -1.68 -13.38
C ILE A 207 1.32 -1.77 -13.71
N LEU A 208 1.63 -1.85 -15.00
CA LEU A 208 3.00 -1.90 -15.51
C LEU A 208 3.28 -0.63 -16.30
N ALA A 209 4.24 0.16 -15.85
CA ALA A 209 4.57 1.43 -16.48
C ALA A 209 6.09 1.59 -16.70
N GLY A 210 6.47 2.31 -17.74
CA GLY A 210 7.87 2.66 -18.03
C GLY A 210 8.44 2.02 -19.30
N GLY A 211 9.73 1.72 -19.30
CA GLY A 211 10.45 1.13 -20.43
C GLY A 211 10.16 -0.35 -20.60
N VAL A 212 8.95 -0.69 -21.00
CA VAL A 212 8.49 -2.08 -21.10
C VAL A 212 8.33 -2.49 -22.58
N THR A 213 8.96 -3.61 -22.92
CA THR A 213 8.87 -4.21 -24.25
C THR A 213 7.67 -5.19 -24.30
N PRO A 214 7.21 -5.58 -25.50
CA PRO A 214 6.18 -6.62 -25.63
C PRO A 214 6.53 -7.93 -24.92
N GLU A 215 7.82 -8.31 -24.91
CA GLU A 215 8.31 -9.51 -24.22
C GLU A 215 8.17 -9.38 -22.70
N VAL A 216 8.48 -8.21 -22.14
CA VAL A 216 8.30 -7.92 -20.71
C VAL A 216 6.82 -7.98 -20.34
N ILE A 217 5.95 -7.40 -21.16
CA ILE A 217 4.49 -7.44 -20.94
C ILE A 217 4.00 -8.89 -20.95
N ALA A 218 4.45 -9.70 -21.93
CA ALA A 218 4.08 -11.10 -22.02
C ALA A 218 4.54 -11.91 -20.79
N LYS A 219 5.74 -11.64 -20.26
CA LYS A 219 6.25 -12.30 -19.06
C LYS A 219 5.43 -11.92 -17.81
N VAL A 220 5.06 -10.65 -17.64
CA VAL A 220 4.18 -10.23 -16.56
C VAL A 220 2.83 -10.94 -16.67
N ALA A 221 2.25 -10.97 -17.87
CA ALA A 221 0.99 -11.64 -18.13
C ALA A 221 1.07 -13.14 -17.83
N ASP A 222 2.11 -13.84 -18.27
CA ASP A 222 2.31 -15.27 -17.98
C ASP A 222 2.46 -15.52 -16.47
N THR A 223 3.27 -14.72 -15.79
CA THR A 223 3.52 -14.86 -14.35
C THR A 223 2.24 -14.77 -13.52
N PHE A 224 1.37 -13.80 -13.83
CA PHE A 224 0.13 -13.58 -13.09
C PHE A 224 -1.09 -14.30 -13.66
N SER A 225 -0.95 -15.02 -14.77
CA SER A 225 -1.99 -15.93 -15.29
C SER A 225 -2.04 -17.27 -14.54
N ARG A 226 -0.99 -17.63 -13.82
CA ARG A 226 -0.92 -18.91 -13.09
C ARG A 226 -1.71 -18.83 -11.80
N THR A 227 -2.58 -19.80 -11.56
CA THR A 227 -3.45 -19.85 -10.38
C THR A 227 -3.22 -21.07 -9.49
N SER A 228 -2.41 -22.04 -9.94
CA SER A 228 -2.28 -23.36 -9.31
C SER A 228 -1.73 -23.33 -7.87
N ASP A 229 -1.02 -22.28 -7.50
CA ASP A 229 -0.34 -22.10 -6.24
C ASP A 229 -0.70 -20.75 -5.56
N ALA A 230 -1.83 -20.19 -5.94
CA ALA A 230 -2.33 -18.93 -5.38
C ALA A 230 -3.58 -19.17 -4.52
N PRO A 231 -3.84 -18.32 -3.51
CA PRO A 231 -5.08 -18.37 -2.74
C PRO A 231 -6.30 -18.18 -3.65
N SER A 232 -7.42 -18.76 -3.26
CA SER A 232 -8.71 -18.65 -3.94
C SER A 232 -9.74 -17.88 -3.11
N GLY A 233 -9.30 -16.82 -2.46
CA GLY A 233 -10.16 -15.96 -1.65
C GLY A 233 -11.26 -15.29 -2.46
N SER A 234 -12.26 -14.74 -1.79
CA SER A 234 -13.39 -14.08 -2.45
C SER A 234 -12.96 -12.80 -3.19
N GLY A 235 -11.98 -12.09 -2.64
CA GLY A 235 -11.57 -10.78 -3.15
C GLY A 235 -12.64 -9.70 -3.03
N ASP A 236 -13.77 -10.00 -2.40
CA ASP A 236 -14.92 -9.09 -2.30
C ASP A 236 -14.58 -7.86 -1.46
N LEU A 237 -15.00 -6.70 -1.94
CA LEU A 237 -14.89 -5.45 -1.18
C LEU A 237 -16.11 -5.28 -0.27
N ASN A 238 -15.86 -5.02 0.99
CA ASN A 238 -16.90 -4.71 1.96
C ASN A 238 -17.25 -3.21 1.90
N ILE A 239 -18.22 -2.85 1.08
CA ILE A 239 -18.67 -1.47 0.94
C ILE A 239 -19.65 -1.12 2.07
N VAL A 240 -19.14 -0.55 3.13
CA VAL A 240 -19.94 -0.08 4.27
C VAL A 240 -20.43 1.35 4.00
N PRO A 241 -21.73 1.63 4.08
CA PRO A 241 -22.24 2.98 3.87
C PRO A 241 -21.87 3.91 5.04
N PHE A 242 -21.57 5.17 4.73
CA PHE A 242 -21.35 6.17 5.77
C PHE A 242 -22.62 6.52 6.50
N SER A 243 -22.48 6.75 7.82
CA SER A 243 -23.57 7.21 8.71
C SER A 243 -23.10 8.50 9.40
N PRO A 244 -23.09 9.64 8.67
CA PRO A 244 -22.56 10.88 9.19
C PRO A 244 -23.41 11.41 10.34
N ALA A 245 -22.75 12.09 11.27
CA ALA A 245 -23.44 12.82 12.33
C ALA A 245 -24.30 13.96 11.74
N PRO A 246 -25.37 14.40 12.44
CA PRO A 246 -26.16 15.54 12.00
C PRO A 246 -25.32 16.80 11.82
N ALA A 247 -25.70 17.64 10.86
CA ALA A 247 -25.02 18.92 10.61
C ALA A 247 -24.97 19.78 11.88
N GLY A 248 -23.84 20.42 12.11
CA GLY A 248 -23.59 21.22 13.30
C GLY A 248 -23.14 20.44 14.53
N THR A 249 -23.02 19.10 14.42
CA THR A 249 -22.44 18.28 15.49
C THR A 249 -20.94 18.57 15.60
N TYR A 250 -20.46 18.75 16.82
CA TYR A 250 -19.02 18.79 17.10
C TYR A 250 -18.64 17.80 18.20
N ARG A 251 -17.40 17.36 18.19
CA ARG A 251 -16.79 16.57 19.25
C ARG A 251 -15.47 17.18 19.66
N SER A 252 -15.12 17.08 20.93
CA SER A 252 -13.84 17.52 21.46
C SER A 252 -13.28 16.51 22.44
N VAL A 253 -11.96 16.45 22.52
CA VAL A 253 -11.21 15.70 23.51
C VAL A 253 -10.10 16.55 24.07
N THR A 254 -9.89 16.53 25.38
CA THR A 254 -8.76 17.21 26.02
C THR A 254 -7.64 16.20 26.25
N LEU A 255 -6.45 16.50 25.75
CA LEU A 255 -5.25 15.70 26.01
C LEU A 255 -4.44 16.38 27.11
N PRO A 256 -4.28 15.72 28.28
CA PRO A 256 -3.49 16.28 29.37
C PRO A 256 -2.04 16.54 28.95
N GLY A 257 -1.50 17.73 29.25
CA GLY A 257 -0.14 18.11 28.92
C GLY A 257 0.09 18.54 27.46
N ALA A 258 -0.92 18.57 26.61
CA ALA A 258 -0.79 19.09 25.26
C ALA A 258 -0.59 20.63 25.29
N THR A 259 0.38 21.11 24.51
CA THR A 259 0.68 22.55 24.36
C THR A 259 0.03 23.16 23.11
N GLN A 260 -0.61 22.35 22.30
CA GLN A 260 -1.26 22.74 21.04
C GLN A 260 -2.68 22.22 20.98
N SER A 261 -3.48 22.80 20.08
CA SER A 261 -4.84 22.34 19.76
C SER A 261 -4.93 22.10 18.25
N ALA A 262 -5.59 21.01 17.86
CA ALA A 262 -5.91 20.70 16.48
C ALA A 262 -7.42 20.78 16.25
N VAL A 263 -7.83 21.31 15.10
CA VAL A 263 -9.23 21.42 14.68
C VAL A 263 -9.35 20.91 13.25
N ASN A 264 -10.26 19.96 13.03
CA ASN A 264 -10.70 19.52 11.70
C ASN A 264 -12.12 20.05 11.45
N ILE A 265 -12.33 20.65 10.27
CA ILE A 265 -13.61 21.27 9.85
C ILE A 265 -14.04 20.64 8.52
#